data_f31b805704b9e4121f06a6d1204719e5
#
_entry.id   f31b805704b9e4121f06a6d1204719e5
#
_cell.length_a   1.000
_cell.length_b   1.000
_cell.length_c   1.000
_cell.angle_alpha   90.00
_cell.angle_beta   90.00
_cell.angle_gamma   90.00
#
_symmetry.space_group_name_H-M   'P 1'
#
loop_
_entity.id
_entity.type
_entity.pdbx_description
1 polymer ?
#
loop_
_entity_poly.entity_id
_entity_poly.type
_entity_poly.pdbx_seq_one_letter_code
_entity_poly.pdbx_strand_id
1 'polypeptide(L)'
;MTQQQAQTHVATEGDREIVTERVFDAPRERVFQAFVDPELIPQWWGRRADTTTVDKMDVREGGEWRFVTDGPDGNTAFRGVYRAVEPPERLEQTFEWEGMPGHIVVETATFEDLGDGRTKVSTRSLFHTTEERDGMLASGMEIGLGESYEQLDELLAAGAAVD
;
A
#
# COMPACT_ATOMS: atom_id res chain seq x y z
N MET A 1 -8.33 18.68 -10.57
CA MET A 1 -7.13 18.16 -9.89
C MET A 1 -5.93 18.26 -10.81
N THR A 2 -4.82 18.75 -10.32
CA THR A 2 -3.60 18.84 -11.11
C THR A 2 -2.92 17.48 -11.19
N GLN A 3 -2.08 17.27 -12.23
CA GLN A 3 -1.32 16.03 -12.35
C GLN A 3 -0.40 15.81 -11.17
N GLN A 4 0.14 16.87 -10.57
CA GLN A 4 1.01 16.76 -9.40
C GLN A 4 0.30 16.11 -8.22
N GLN A 5 -0.98 16.41 -8.02
CA GLN A 5 -1.75 15.82 -6.91
C GLN A 5 -2.00 14.33 -7.13
N ALA A 6 -2.07 13.91 -8.41
CA ALA A 6 -2.28 12.51 -8.74
C ALA A 6 -0.98 11.70 -8.82
N GLN A 7 0.17 12.31 -8.60
CA GLN A 7 1.45 11.61 -8.62
C GLN A 7 1.78 11.04 -7.25
N THR A 8 2.43 9.89 -7.25
CA THR A 8 2.97 9.29 -6.04
C THR A 8 4.31 9.98 -5.72
N HIS A 9 4.39 10.56 -4.54
CA HIS A 9 5.61 11.20 -4.07
C HIS A 9 6.31 10.28 -3.08
N VAL A 10 7.60 10.04 -3.31
CA VAL A 10 8.42 9.16 -2.45
C VAL A 10 9.61 9.97 -1.97
N ALA A 11 9.85 9.93 -0.67
CA ALA A 11 10.98 10.64 -0.06
C ALA A 11 11.53 9.83 1.11
N THR A 12 12.71 10.20 1.57
CA THR A 12 13.29 9.61 2.77
C THR A 12 13.11 10.55 3.94
N GLU A 13 13.03 9.99 5.14
CA GLU A 13 12.99 10.76 6.38
C GLU A 13 13.87 10.08 7.40
N GLY A 14 14.76 10.85 8.05
CA GLY A 14 15.72 10.27 8.98
C GLY A 14 16.62 9.26 8.32
N ASP A 15 17.10 8.30 9.10
CA ASP A 15 18.07 7.30 8.64
C ASP A 15 17.42 6.02 8.11
N ARG A 16 16.19 5.73 8.54
CA ARG A 16 15.59 4.41 8.31
C ARG A 16 14.17 4.44 7.77
N GLU A 17 13.66 5.60 7.34
CA GLU A 17 12.27 5.69 6.92
C GLU A 17 12.12 6.10 5.46
N ILE A 18 11.09 5.54 4.83
CA ILE A 18 10.60 6.00 3.53
C ILE A 18 9.19 6.54 3.77
N VAL A 19 8.90 7.72 3.24
CA VAL A 19 7.56 8.30 3.33
C VAL A 19 7.01 8.47 1.92
N THR A 20 5.71 8.19 1.77
CA THR A 20 5.04 8.37 0.49
C THR A 20 3.75 9.16 0.70
N GLU A 21 3.33 9.86 -0.34
CA GLU A 21 2.06 10.59 -0.35
C GLU A 21 1.40 10.47 -1.71
N ARG A 22 0.08 10.31 -1.71
CA ARG A 22 -0.71 10.21 -2.94
C ARG A 22 -2.13 10.70 -2.65
N VAL A 23 -2.65 11.55 -3.53
CA VAL A 23 -4.05 12.00 -3.44
C VAL A 23 -4.91 11.14 -4.37
N PHE A 24 -6.03 10.63 -3.84
CA PHE A 24 -7.00 9.84 -4.59
C PHE A 24 -8.32 10.60 -4.68
N ASP A 25 -8.99 10.49 -5.80
CA ASP A 25 -10.25 11.17 -6.06
C ASP A 25 -11.43 10.29 -5.62
N ALA A 26 -11.50 10.06 -4.32
CA ALA A 26 -12.56 9.27 -3.69
C ALA A 26 -12.61 9.60 -2.20
N PRO A 27 -13.78 9.40 -1.55
CA PRO A 27 -13.89 9.66 -0.11
C PRO A 27 -13.06 8.67 0.71
N ARG A 28 -12.65 9.11 1.88
CA ARG A 28 -11.75 8.39 2.76
C ARG A 28 -12.22 6.97 3.09
N GLU A 29 -13.51 6.82 3.32
CA GLU A 29 -14.11 5.52 3.64
C GLU A 29 -13.91 4.52 2.50
N ARG A 30 -14.04 4.97 1.26
CA ARG A 30 -13.85 4.10 0.10
C ARG A 30 -12.38 3.76 -0.12
N VAL A 31 -11.49 4.74 0.07
CA VAL A 31 -10.05 4.51 -0.07
C VAL A 31 -9.58 3.54 1.01
N PHE A 32 -9.99 3.75 2.25
CA PHE A 32 -9.66 2.83 3.35
C PHE A 32 -10.18 1.43 3.06
N GLN A 33 -11.42 1.31 2.58
CA GLN A 33 -12.02 0.01 2.26
C GLN A 33 -11.16 -0.77 1.26
N ALA A 34 -10.61 -0.09 0.26
CA ALA A 34 -9.77 -0.75 -0.75
C ALA A 34 -8.50 -1.36 -0.14
N PHE A 35 -8.03 -0.83 0.99
CA PHE A 35 -6.83 -1.33 1.67
C PHE A 35 -7.12 -2.51 2.60
N VAL A 36 -8.38 -2.71 2.99
CA VAL A 36 -8.73 -3.72 4.00
C VAL A 36 -9.71 -4.78 3.51
N ASP A 37 -10.17 -4.70 2.26
CA ASP A 37 -11.13 -5.65 1.70
C ASP A 37 -10.40 -6.69 0.85
N PRO A 38 -10.45 -7.98 1.25
CA PRO A 38 -9.75 -9.03 0.50
C PRO A 38 -10.27 -9.21 -0.93
N GLU A 39 -11.48 -8.77 -1.23
CA GLU A 39 -12.00 -8.82 -2.61
C GLU A 39 -11.42 -7.70 -3.48
N LEU A 40 -11.01 -6.58 -2.86
CA LEU A 40 -10.48 -5.44 -3.60
C LEU A 40 -8.97 -5.48 -3.76
N ILE A 41 -8.24 -6.04 -2.81
CA ILE A 41 -6.77 -6.12 -2.85
C ILE A 41 -6.26 -6.68 -4.19
N PRO A 42 -6.77 -7.81 -4.70
CA PRO A 42 -6.25 -8.35 -5.97
C PRO A 42 -6.43 -7.44 -7.17
N GLN A 43 -7.30 -6.44 -7.07
CA GLN A 43 -7.64 -5.56 -8.18
C GLN A 43 -6.66 -4.40 -8.34
N TRP A 44 -5.85 -4.10 -7.31
CA TRP A 44 -4.94 -2.96 -7.41
C TRP A 44 -3.56 -3.20 -6.80
N TRP A 45 -3.44 -4.08 -5.82
CA TRP A 45 -2.17 -4.27 -5.10
C TRP A 45 -1.17 -5.04 -5.96
N GLY A 46 0.04 -4.49 -6.11
CA GLY A 46 1.09 -5.10 -6.92
C GLY A 46 1.27 -4.41 -8.27
N ARG A 47 2.26 -4.90 -9.03
CA ARG A 47 2.55 -4.35 -10.37
C ARG A 47 1.49 -4.82 -11.36
N ARG A 48 1.33 -4.06 -12.45
CA ARG A 48 0.35 -4.43 -13.49
C ARG A 48 0.64 -5.79 -14.13
N ALA A 49 1.92 -6.14 -14.24
CA ALA A 49 2.31 -7.42 -14.85
C ALA A 49 2.03 -8.62 -13.95
N ASP A 50 1.76 -8.39 -12.66
CA ASP A 50 1.56 -9.45 -11.68
C ASP A 50 0.08 -9.68 -11.42
N THR A 51 -0.25 -10.92 -11.05
CA THR A 51 -1.57 -11.27 -10.52
C THR A 51 -1.40 -11.44 -9.01
N THR A 52 -2.25 -10.78 -8.23
CA THR A 52 -2.20 -10.83 -6.78
C THR A 52 -3.33 -11.71 -6.25
N THR A 53 -2.99 -12.63 -5.36
CA THR A 53 -3.94 -13.51 -4.69
C THR A 53 -3.83 -13.29 -3.18
N VAL A 54 -4.96 -13.15 -2.51
CA VAL A 54 -5.00 -13.04 -1.05
C VAL A 54 -5.06 -14.45 -0.46
N ASP A 55 -4.00 -14.85 0.23
CA ASP A 55 -3.94 -16.15 0.92
C ASP A 55 -4.56 -16.04 2.31
N LYS A 56 -4.24 -14.95 3.02
CA LYS A 56 -4.78 -14.64 4.35
C LYS A 56 -5.03 -13.15 4.45
N MET A 57 -6.09 -12.77 5.15
CA MET A 57 -6.32 -11.38 5.45
C MET A 57 -7.33 -11.27 6.60
N ASP A 58 -6.81 -11.25 7.81
CA ASP A 58 -7.63 -11.10 9.03
C ASP A 58 -7.42 -9.69 9.56
N VAL A 59 -8.28 -8.77 9.12
CA VAL A 59 -8.10 -7.33 9.36
C VAL A 59 -8.60 -6.96 10.75
N ARG A 60 -7.73 -7.15 11.71
CA ARG A 60 -7.93 -6.75 13.11
C ARG A 60 -6.56 -6.67 13.78
N GLU A 61 -6.48 -5.97 14.88
CA GLU A 61 -5.25 -5.92 15.65
C GLU A 61 -4.80 -7.33 16.00
N GLY A 62 -3.58 -7.68 15.62
CA GLY A 62 -3.02 -9.03 15.83
C GLY A 62 -3.35 -10.02 14.72
N GLY A 63 -4.20 -9.66 13.75
CA GLY A 63 -4.53 -10.54 12.63
C GLY A 63 -3.40 -10.61 11.62
N GLU A 64 -3.34 -11.72 10.88
CA GLU A 64 -2.28 -11.95 9.89
C GLU A 64 -2.77 -11.70 8.48
N TRP A 65 -1.85 -11.30 7.61
CA TRP A 65 -2.14 -11.18 6.18
C TRP A 65 -1.02 -11.82 5.37
N ARG A 66 -1.36 -12.33 4.20
CA ARG A 66 -0.40 -12.88 3.24
C ARG A 66 -0.94 -12.72 1.83
N PHE A 67 -0.16 -12.07 0.97
CA PHE A 67 -0.51 -11.87 -0.45
C PHE A 67 0.56 -12.53 -1.30
N VAL A 68 0.11 -13.24 -2.35
CA VAL A 68 1.01 -13.91 -3.29
C VAL A 68 0.88 -13.21 -4.64
N THR A 69 2.01 -12.86 -5.23
CA THR A 69 2.03 -12.30 -6.59
C THR A 69 2.66 -13.30 -7.54
N ASP A 70 2.08 -13.40 -8.74
CA ASP A 70 2.55 -14.27 -9.79
C ASP A 70 2.67 -13.46 -11.07
N GLY A 71 3.85 -13.43 -11.66
CA GLY A 71 4.12 -12.62 -12.83
C GLY A 71 5.23 -13.18 -13.69
N PRO A 72 5.70 -12.40 -14.69
CA PRO A 72 6.73 -12.84 -15.63
C PRO A 72 8.03 -13.28 -14.97
N ASP A 73 8.31 -12.70 -13.79
CA ASP A 73 9.53 -13.00 -13.03
C ASP A 73 9.35 -14.13 -12.01
N GLY A 74 8.19 -14.78 -12.02
CA GLY A 74 7.87 -15.88 -11.11
C GLY A 74 6.95 -15.48 -9.98
N ASN A 75 6.81 -16.38 -9.01
CA ASN A 75 5.94 -16.18 -7.86
C ASN A 75 6.75 -15.64 -6.68
N THR A 76 6.12 -14.74 -5.92
CA THR A 76 6.67 -14.33 -4.64
C THR A 76 5.53 -14.05 -3.68
N ALA A 77 5.85 -13.92 -2.40
CA ALA A 77 4.82 -13.68 -1.39
C ALA A 77 5.31 -12.66 -0.37
N PHE A 78 4.33 -11.95 0.19
CA PHE A 78 4.52 -10.95 1.22
C PHE A 78 3.57 -11.26 2.36
N ARG A 79 4.00 -11.00 3.59
CA ARG A 79 3.21 -11.32 4.77
C ARG A 79 3.43 -10.30 5.88
N GLY A 80 2.53 -10.32 6.83
CA GLY A 80 2.66 -9.46 8.00
C GLY A 80 1.55 -9.64 9.00
N VAL A 81 1.54 -8.73 9.97
CA VAL A 81 0.55 -8.70 11.05
C VAL A 81 0.02 -7.27 11.15
N TYR A 82 -1.29 -7.14 11.33
CA TYR A 82 -1.90 -5.83 11.60
C TYR A 82 -1.61 -5.42 13.02
N ARG A 83 -1.11 -4.21 13.21
CA ARG A 83 -0.78 -3.66 14.53
C ARG A 83 -1.82 -2.68 15.02
N ALA A 84 -2.45 -1.95 14.10
CA ALA A 84 -3.54 -1.02 14.41
C ALA A 84 -4.47 -0.95 13.21
N VAL A 85 -5.77 -1.00 13.46
CA VAL A 85 -6.80 -0.85 12.44
C VAL A 85 -7.81 0.17 12.97
N GLU A 86 -7.74 1.40 12.45
CA GLU A 86 -8.55 2.53 12.92
C GLU A 86 -9.31 3.13 11.74
N PRO A 87 -10.41 2.49 11.31
CA PRO A 87 -11.17 2.98 10.16
C PRO A 87 -11.81 4.34 10.42
N PRO A 88 -11.84 5.22 9.47
CA PRO A 88 -11.17 5.16 8.18
C PRO A 88 -9.87 5.98 8.16
N GLU A 89 -9.22 6.12 9.30
CA GLU A 89 -8.14 7.10 9.52
C GLU A 89 -6.74 6.51 9.40
N ARG A 90 -6.53 5.29 9.91
CA ARG A 90 -5.16 4.80 10.09
C ARG A 90 -5.11 3.28 10.04
N LEU A 91 -4.05 2.78 9.40
CA LEU A 91 -3.76 1.35 9.31
C LEU A 91 -2.27 1.17 9.53
N GLU A 92 -1.89 0.34 10.50
CA GLU A 92 -0.48 0.01 10.72
C GLU A 92 -0.30 -1.50 10.66
N GLN A 93 0.71 -1.93 9.91
CA GLN A 93 0.98 -3.34 9.70
C GLN A 93 2.46 -3.59 9.50
N THR A 94 2.88 -4.82 9.76
CA THR A 94 4.23 -5.22 9.38
C THR A 94 4.21 -5.71 7.94
N PHE A 95 5.37 -5.65 7.30
CA PHE A 95 5.55 -6.09 5.92
C PHE A 95 6.87 -6.85 5.85
N GLU A 96 6.80 -8.07 5.31
CA GLU A 96 7.97 -8.91 5.15
C GLU A 96 7.87 -9.62 3.80
N TRP A 97 8.94 -9.50 2.98
CA TRP A 97 9.03 -10.25 1.74
C TRP A 97 9.57 -11.64 2.07
N GLU A 98 8.85 -12.68 1.66
CA GLU A 98 9.24 -14.05 1.98
C GLU A 98 10.53 -14.49 1.29
N GLY A 99 10.96 -13.76 0.25
CA GLY A 99 12.26 -13.99 -0.39
C GLY A 99 13.46 -13.57 0.46
N MET A 100 13.23 -12.74 1.49
CA MET A 100 14.25 -12.32 2.44
C MET A 100 13.64 -12.34 3.84
N PRO A 101 13.43 -13.53 4.43
CA PRO A 101 12.79 -13.61 5.73
C PRO A 101 13.63 -12.95 6.83
N GLY A 102 12.96 -12.35 7.79
CA GLY A 102 13.61 -11.67 8.91
C GLY A 102 13.80 -10.17 8.71
N HIS A 103 13.54 -9.66 7.51
CA HIS A 103 13.65 -8.22 7.24
C HIS A 103 12.25 -7.60 7.29
N ILE A 104 11.81 -7.28 8.50
CA ILE A 104 10.47 -6.82 8.75
C ILE A 104 10.41 -5.29 8.75
N VAL A 105 9.47 -4.74 7.99
CA VAL A 105 9.24 -3.30 7.88
C VAL A 105 7.93 -2.99 8.61
N VAL A 106 7.89 -1.89 9.35
CA VAL A 106 6.64 -1.42 9.96
C VAL A 106 6.08 -0.32 9.06
N GLU A 107 4.89 -0.54 8.53
CA GLU A 107 4.23 0.40 7.63
C GLU A 107 3.01 1.01 8.29
N THR A 108 2.93 2.33 8.26
CA THR A 108 1.78 3.07 8.77
C THR A 108 1.18 3.89 7.65
N ALA A 109 -0.10 3.69 7.39
CA ALA A 109 -0.84 4.47 6.40
C ALA A 109 -1.85 5.35 7.13
N THR A 110 -1.89 6.63 6.76
CA THR A 110 -2.91 7.56 7.26
C THR A 110 -3.72 8.07 6.08
N PHE A 111 -5.02 8.24 6.31
CA PHE A 111 -6.00 8.58 5.27
C PHE A 111 -6.63 9.91 5.67
N GLU A 112 -6.20 10.97 5.04
CA GLU A 112 -6.65 12.32 5.36
C GLU A 112 -7.75 12.78 4.41
N ASP A 113 -8.91 13.14 4.97
CA ASP A 113 -10.02 13.70 4.21
C ASP A 113 -9.67 15.16 3.84
N LEU A 114 -9.60 15.44 2.53
CA LEU A 114 -9.26 16.78 2.05
C LEU A 114 -10.48 17.70 1.94
N GLY A 115 -11.68 17.20 2.27
CA GLY A 115 -12.87 18.01 2.38
C GLY A 115 -13.70 18.20 1.10
N ASP A 116 -13.23 17.70 -0.02
CA ASP A 116 -13.91 17.84 -1.31
C ASP A 116 -14.11 16.50 -2.03
N GLY A 117 -14.23 15.44 -1.26
CA GLY A 117 -14.38 14.09 -1.82
C GLY A 117 -13.06 13.45 -2.23
N ARG A 118 -11.94 14.04 -1.82
CA ARG A 118 -10.61 13.50 -2.11
C ARG A 118 -9.93 13.10 -0.81
N THR A 119 -9.00 12.17 -0.93
CA THR A 119 -8.27 11.63 0.21
C THR A 119 -6.77 11.65 -0.07
N LYS A 120 -5.98 12.08 0.89
CA LYS A 120 -4.53 11.96 0.82
C LYS A 120 -4.11 10.75 1.66
N VAL A 121 -3.46 9.79 1.00
CA VAL A 121 -2.87 8.63 1.67
C VAL A 121 -1.39 8.92 1.88
N SER A 122 -0.98 8.92 3.14
CA SER A 122 0.43 9.09 3.50
C SER A 122 0.89 7.81 4.15
N THR A 123 2.04 7.28 3.72
CA THR A 123 2.60 6.09 4.34
C THR A 123 3.97 6.38 4.90
N ARG A 124 4.31 5.68 5.96
CA ARG A 124 5.63 5.74 6.58
C ARG A 124 6.10 4.31 6.79
N SER A 125 7.24 3.97 6.18
CA SER A 125 7.81 2.63 6.29
C SER A 125 9.10 2.74 7.08
N LEU A 126 9.18 2.04 8.21
CA LEU A 126 10.32 2.05 9.10
C LEU A 126 11.10 0.74 8.93
N PHE A 127 12.38 0.86 8.57
CA PHE A 127 13.28 -0.27 8.33
C PHE A 127 14.20 -0.50 9.52
N HIS A 128 14.78 -1.69 9.60
CA HIS A 128 15.72 -2.03 10.67
C HIS A 128 17.03 -1.26 10.54
N THR A 129 17.49 -1.05 9.31
CA THR A 129 18.77 -0.39 9.05
C THR A 129 18.64 0.59 7.88
N THR A 130 19.61 1.50 7.80
CA THR A 130 19.71 2.42 6.67
C THR A 130 19.95 1.67 5.37
N GLU A 131 20.76 0.60 5.42
CA GLU A 131 21.07 -0.21 4.24
C GLU A 131 19.84 -0.88 3.69
N GLU A 132 18.96 -1.40 4.55
CA GLU A 132 17.69 -2.01 4.11
C GLU A 132 16.78 -0.98 3.48
N ARG A 133 16.68 0.22 4.08
CA ARG A 133 15.89 1.32 3.52
C ARG A 133 16.41 1.70 2.13
N ASP A 134 17.72 1.87 2.01
CA ASP A 134 18.34 2.26 0.74
C ASP A 134 18.19 1.15 -0.30
N GLY A 135 18.27 -0.11 0.11
CA GLY A 135 18.06 -1.26 -0.77
C GLY A 135 16.64 -1.28 -1.34
N MET A 136 15.64 -0.96 -0.52
CA MET A 136 14.26 -0.89 -0.98
C MET A 136 14.09 0.20 -2.02
N LEU A 137 14.66 1.39 -1.79
CA LEU A 137 14.60 2.48 -2.77
C LEU A 137 15.26 2.08 -4.09
N ALA A 138 16.39 1.37 -4.02
CA ALA A 138 17.13 0.94 -5.22
C ALA A 138 16.44 -0.19 -5.96
N SER A 139 15.48 -0.88 -5.34
CA SER A 139 14.82 -2.06 -5.92
C SER A 139 13.74 -1.72 -6.96
N GLY A 140 13.43 -0.43 -7.15
CA GLY A 140 12.35 -0.03 -8.05
C GLY A 140 10.98 0.04 -7.38
N MET A 141 10.94 0.11 -6.04
CA MET A 141 9.68 0.17 -5.30
C MET A 141 8.81 1.35 -5.70
N GLU A 142 9.44 2.47 -6.10
CA GLU A 142 8.71 3.67 -6.51
C GLU A 142 7.87 3.39 -7.76
N ILE A 143 8.42 2.65 -8.71
CA ILE A 143 7.71 2.28 -9.93
C ILE A 143 6.57 1.32 -9.60
N GLY A 144 6.85 0.30 -8.78
CA GLY A 144 5.84 -0.68 -8.37
C GLY A 144 4.70 -0.04 -7.59
N LEU A 145 5.01 0.85 -6.67
CA LEU A 145 4.00 1.57 -5.90
C LEU A 145 3.16 2.46 -6.81
N GLY A 146 3.80 3.15 -7.76
CA GLY A 146 3.11 3.99 -8.73
C GLY A 146 2.10 3.20 -9.54
N GLU A 147 2.49 2.00 -10.02
CA GLU A 147 1.58 1.14 -10.77
C GLU A 147 0.42 0.65 -9.91
N SER A 148 0.69 0.27 -8.66
CA SER A 148 -0.37 -0.13 -7.72
C SER A 148 -1.38 1.00 -7.54
N TYR A 149 -0.89 2.20 -7.30
CA TYR A 149 -1.77 3.35 -7.04
C TYR A 149 -2.52 3.80 -8.29
N GLU A 150 -1.96 3.62 -9.48
CA GLU A 150 -2.71 3.87 -10.72
C GLU A 150 -3.86 2.88 -10.87
N GLN A 151 -3.63 1.63 -10.53
CA GLN A 151 -4.69 0.61 -10.53
C GLN A 151 -5.75 0.93 -9.47
N LEU A 152 -5.34 1.46 -8.33
CA LEU A 152 -6.28 1.89 -7.31
C LEU A 152 -7.15 3.05 -7.80
N ASP A 153 -6.57 4.01 -8.51
CA ASP A 153 -7.35 5.08 -9.14
C ASP A 153 -8.43 4.51 -10.06
N GLU A 154 -8.06 3.55 -10.88
CA GLU A 154 -8.99 2.91 -11.82
C GLU A 154 -10.12 2.20 -11.09
N LEU A 155 -9.78 1.49 -10.02
CA LEU A 155 -10.77 0.79 -9.20
C LEU A 155 -11.75 1.78 -8.55
N LEU A 156 -11.23 2.86 -7.99
CA LEU A 156 -12.07 3.86 -7.32
C LEU A 156 -12.98 4.58 -8.31
N ALA A 157 -12.49 4.86 -9.51
CA ALA A 157 -13.30 5.49 -10.56
C ALA A 157 -14.41 4.56 -11.02
N ALA A 158 -14.12 3.26 -11.16
CA ALA A 158 -15.13 2.27 -11.56
C ALA A 158 -16.22 2.12 -10.49
N GLY A 159 -15.83 2.13 -9.21
CA GLY A 159 -16.79 2.08 -8.11
C GLY A 159 -17.70 3.28 -8.06
N ALA A 160 -17.16 4.48 -8.32
CA ALA A 160 -17.97 5.69 -8.37
C ALA A 160 -18.98 5.66 -9.51
N ALA A 161 -18.64 5.02 -10.62
CA ALA A 161 -19.55 4.91 -11.77
C ALA A 161 -20.73 3.97 -11.50
N VAL A 162 -20.55 3.02 -10.58
CA VAL A 162 -21.59 2.03 -10.22
C VAL A 162 -22.55 2.59 -9.18
N ASP A 163 -22.06 3.43 -8.32
CA ASP A 163 -22.84 4.09 -7.26
C ASP A 163 -23.70 5.21 -7.82
#